data_58ab13a8c41d4f1dc82608d0e6d15569
#
_entry.id   58ab13a8c41d4f1dc82608d0e6d15569
#
_cell.length_a   1.000
_cell.length_b   1.000
_cell.length_c   1.000
_cell.angle_alpha   90.00
_cell.angle_beta   90.00
_cell.angle_gamma   90.00
#
_symmetry.space_group_name_H-M   'P 1'
#
loop_
_entity.id
_entity.type
_entity.pdbx_description
1 polymer ?
#
loop_
_entity_poly.entity_id
_entity_poly.type
_entity_poly.pdbx_seq_one_letter_code
_entity_poly.pdbx_strand_id
1 'polypeptide(L)'
;MDYQTFNEIFNRFVFGTSKAKLLENIAENPERYLGIFRPTKPKTKLLQNLLISHEIKFGDAFERLIEESLKEHNFSPLSKKIPYYNKDKEKMESLELDQLAKKDNTYYFIEQKMRDDHDSTKKRGQIDNFERKLEALIHHYGGNIQGYFYFIDESLNENQNYYKEELQKLSVGYGVPLSLCYGKELFENLNILQVWDEVLNHLARWRETLPDLPSLNFDENPSESFQEIKDLVPSVYRKLLDNDGNFQSCVNFIPRTKSFKKVSRVF
;
A
#
# COMPACT_ATOMS: atom_id res chain seq x y z
N MET A 1 -12.05 -4.86 -16.37
CA MET A 1 -11.46 -3.45 -16.34
C MET A 1 -10.58 -3.24 -17.56
N ASP A 2 -10.70 -2.10 -18.28
CA ASP A 2 -9.81 -1.80 -19.40
C ASP A 2 -8.41 -1.35 -18.93
N TYR A 3 -7.43 -1.41 -19.87
CA TYR A 3 -6.04 -1.08 -19.56
C TYR A 3 -5.85 0.40 -19.20
N GLN A 4 -6.62 1.31 -19.75
CA GLN A 4 -6.47 2.74 -19.44
C GLN A 4 -6.80 3.01 -17.97
N THR A 5 -7.92 2.50 -17.50
CA THR A 5 -8.34 2.58 -16.09
C THR A 5 -7.31 1.93 -15.16
N PHE A 6 -6.80 0.75 -15.51
CA PHE A 6 -5.74 0.08 -14.79
C PHE A 6 -4.48 0.96 -14.69
N ASN A 7 -4.00 1.48 -15.82
CA ASN A 7 -2.80 2.31 -15.89
C ASN A 7 -2.93 3.61 -15.08
N GLU A 8 -4.11 4.25 -15.11
CA GLU A 8 -4.39 5.45 -14.31
C GLU A 8 -4.35 5.14 -12.80
N ILE A 9 -4.95 4.02 -12.37
CA ILE A 9 -4.90 3.57 -10.98
C ILE A 9 -3.45 3.37 -10.55
N PHE A 10 -2.70 2.54 -11.29
CA PHE A 10 -1.34 2.18 -10.88
C PHE A 10 -0.40 3.38 -10.90
N ASN A 11 -0.40 4.20 -11.93
CA ASN A 11 0.44 5.40 -11.99
C ASN A 11 0.10 6.39 -10.89
N ARG A 12 -1.18 6.62 -10.63
CA ARG A 12 -1.63 7.54 -9.58
C ARG A 12 -1.22 7.05 -8.19
N PHE A 13 -1.41 5.77 -7.87
CA PHE A 13 -1.06 5.24 -6.56
C PHE A 13 0.45 5.10 -6.38
N VAL A 14 1.15 4.49 -7.34
CA VAL A 14 2.57 4.18 -7.20
C VAL A 14 3.43 5.43 -7.27
N PHE A 15 3.14 6.35 -8.21
CA PHE A 15 4.03 7.48 -8.50
C PHE A 15 3.47 8.84 -8.06
N GLY A 16 2.14 9.01 -7.98
CA GLY A 16 1.47 10.30 -7.89
C GLY A 16 1.83 11.18 -6.68
N THR A 17 2.28 10.59 -5.55
CA THR A 17 2.65 11.36 -4.33
C THR A 17 4.04 11.01 -3.79
N SER A 18 4.80 10.20 -4.50
CA SER A 18 6.04 9.65 -4.00
C SER A 18 7.15 10.70 -3.79
N LYS A 19 7.22 11.69 -4.67
CA LYS A 19 8.19 12.80 -4.57
C LYS A 19 7.86 13.75 -3.42
N ALA A 20 6.59 14.15 -3.28
CA ALA A 20 6.14 15.00 -2.17
C ALA A 20 6.42 14.34 -0.82
N LYS A 21 6.10 13.06 -0.68
CA LYS A 21 6.36 12.29 0.54
C LYS A 21 7.85 12.14 0.84
N LEU A 22 8.67 11.98 -0.19
CA LEU A 22 10.14 11.98 -0.03
C LEU A 22 10.63 13.32 0.51
N LEU A 23 10.13 14.44 -0.02
CA LEU A 23 10.49 15.79 0.46
C LEU A 23 10.07 16.03 1.92
N GLU A 24 8.86 15.60 2.29
CA GLU A 24 8.40 15.64 3.69
C GLU A 24 9.33 14.86 4.61
N ASN A 25 9.66 13.62 4.26
CA ASN A 25 10.55 12.78 5.04
C ASN A 25 11.96 13.38 5.19
N ILE A 26 12.48 14.03 4.15
CA ILE A 26 13.77 14.73 4.20
C ILE A 26 13.69 15.93 5.16
N ALA A 27 12.62 16.72 5.09
CA ALA A 27 12.42 17.89 5.93
C ALA A 27 12.26 17.54 7.42
N GLU A 28 11.58 16.42 7.69
CA GLU A 28 11.31 15.98 9.07
C GLU A 28 12.47 15.22 9.71
N ASN A 29 13.22 14.44 8.92
CA ASN A 29 14.24 13.52 9.41
C ASN A 29 15.51 13.53 8.53
N PRO A 30 16.23 14.66 8.36
CA PRO A 30 17.38 14.75 7.47
C PRO A 30 18.51 13.79 7.87
N GLU A 31 18.73 13.55 9.16
CA GLU A 31 19.74 12.63 9.70
C GLU A 31 19.52 11.17 9.24
N ARG A 32 18.30 10.82 8.88
CA ARG A 32 17.97 9.50 8.32
C ARG A 32 18.70 9.22 7.00
N TYR A 33 19.08 10.27 6.29
CA TYR A 33 19.75 10.19 4.98
C TYR A 33 21.26 10.47 5.06
N LEU A 34 21.69 11.24 6.06
CA LEU A 34 23.06 11.78 6.17
C LEU A 34 23.94 11.06 7.20
N GLY A 35 23.35 10.25 8.09
CA GLY A 35 24.06 9.69 9.24
C GLY A 35 25.31 8.87 8.86
N ILE A 36 26.39 9.03 9.61
CA ILE A 36 27.68 8.32 9.41
C ILE A 36 27.56 6.80 9.60
N PHE A 37 26.53 6.33 10.31
CA PHE A 37 26.23 4.91 10.50
C PHE A 37 25.42 4.32 9.35
N ARG A 38 25.38 4.98 8.18
CA ARG A 38 24.71 4.48 6.98
C ARG A 38 25.74 3.90 6.02
N PRO A 39 25.52 2.66 5.50
CA PRO A 39 26.46 2.04 4.56
C PRO A 39 26.32 2.58 3.13
N THR A 40 25.46 3.58 2.91
CA THR A 40 25.17 4.14 1.59
C THR A 40 25.31 5.66 1.59
N LYS A 41 25.66 6.22 0.43
CA LYS A 41 25.64 7.67 0.22
C LYS A 41 24.20 8.21 0.24
N PRO A 42 23.98 9.49 0.59
CA PRO A 42 22.65 10.08 0.68
C PRO A 42 21.77 9.88 -0.56
N LYS A 43 22.30 10.08 -1.77
CA LYS A 43 21.54 9.84 -3.02
C LYS A 43 21.03 8.41 -3.13
N THR A 44 21.85 7.42 -2.81
CA THR A 44 21.47 6.01 -2.81
C THR A 44 20.38 5.74 -1.76
N LYS A 45 20.49 6.38 -0.58
CA LYS A 45 19.48 6.25 0.47
C LYS A 45 18.14 6.87 0.07
N LEU A 46 18.16 8.00 -0.63
CA LEU A 46 16.95 8.62 -1.20
C LEU A 46 16.26 7.70 -2.21
N LEU A 47 17.02 7.14 -3.16
CA LEU A 47 16.51 6.15 -4.13
C LEU A 47 15.92 4.92 -3.44
N GLN A 48 16.61 4.38 -2.44
CA GLN A 48 16.11 3.25 -1.66
C GLN A 48 14.76 3.55 -1.00
N ASN A 49 14.61 4.74 -0.40
CA ASN A 49 13.34 5.12 0.22
C ASN A 49 12.23 5.30 -0.82
N LEU A 50 12.55 5.86 -1.98
CA LEU A 50 11.59 6.02 -3.07
C LEU A 50 11.12 4.65 -3.59
N LEU A 51 12.05 3.71 -3.82
CA LEU A 51 11.71 2.35 -4.25
C LEU A 51 10.83 1.61 -3.23
N ILE A 52 11.18 1.68 -1.94
CA ILE A 52 10.35 1.10 -0.87
C ILE A 52 8.94 1.74 -0.86
N SER A 53 8.86 3.06 -1.07
CA SER A 53 7.56 3.75 -1.16
C SER A 53 6.75 3.24 -2.34
N HIS A 54 7.38 3.01 -3.51
CA HIS A 54 6.71 2.46 -4.68
C HIS A 54 6.18 1.04 -4.42
N GLU A 55 6.95 0.18 -3.74
CA GLU A 55 6.49 -1.17 -3.37
C GLU A 55 5.26 -1.14 -2.44
N ILE A 56 5.27 -0.27 -1.42
CA ILE A 56 4.11 -0.10 -0.53
C ILE A 56 2.90 0.39 -1.33
N LYS A 57 3.09 1.42 -2.15
CA LYS A 57 2.04 2.00 -2.99
C LYS A 57 1.52 1.06 -4.08
N PHE A 58 2.34 0.14 -4.52
CA PHE A 58 1.92 -0.94 -5.41
C PHE A 58 0.88 -1.85 -4.74
N GLY A 59 1.05 -2.15 -3.44
CA GLY A 59 0.03 -2.84 -2.64
C GLY A 59 -1.28 -2.05 -2.57
N ASP A 60 -1.22 -0.73 -2.31
CA ASP A 60 -2.40 0.15 -2.28
C ASP A 60 -3.13 0.16 -3.66
N ALA A 61 -2.35 0.15 -4.77
CA ALA A 61 -2.91 0.07 -6.12
C ALA A 61 -3.67 -1.24 -6.36
N PHE A 62 -3.15 -2.37 -5.87
CA PHE A 62 -3.84 -3.65 -5.91
C PHE A 62 -5.11 -3.66 -5.06
N GLU A 63 -5.11 -3.03 -3.88
CA GLU A 63 -6.34 -2.91 -3.10
C GLU A 63 -7.43 -2.18 -3.90
N ARG A 64 -7.06 -1.12 -4.58
CA ARG A 64 -8.00 -0.37 -5.43
C ARG A 64 -8.47 -1.19 -6.62
N LEU A 65 -7.57 -1.93 -7.27
CA LEU A 65 -7.90 -2.81 -8.39
C LEU A 65 -8.92 -3.88 -7.97
N ILE A 66 -8.68 -4.56 -6.84
CA ILE A 66 -9.59 -5.59 -6.33
C ILE A 66 -10.95 -4.96 -5.99
N GLU A 67 -10.98 -3.80 -5.34
CA GLU A 67 -12.23 -3.10 -5.04
C GLU A 67 -13.04 -2.79 -6.30
N GLU A 68 -12.41 -2.27 -7.36
CA GLU A 68 -13.10 -1.99 -8.62
C GLU A 68 -13.56 -3.28 -9.31
N SER A 69 -12.75 -4.33 -9.31
CA SER A 69 -13.12 -5.62 -9.86
C SER A 69 -14.30 -6.25 -9.14
N LEU A 70 -14.36 -6.14 -7.82
CA LEU A 70 -15.53 -6.58 -7.04
C LEU A 70 -16.79 -5.82 -7.42
N LYS A 71 -16.71 -4.48 -7.58
CA LYS A 71 -17.84 -3.64 -8.03
C LYS A 71 -18.38 -4.08 -9.40
N GLU A 72 -17.48 -4.28 -10.37
CA GLU A 72 -17.84 -4.72 -11.72
C GLU A 72 -18.57 -6.07 -11.73
N HIS A 73 -18.38 -6.91 -10.69
CA HIS A 73 -18.97 -8.24 -10.55
C HIS A 73 -20.08 -8.33 -9.50
N ASN A 74 -20.77 -7.21 -9.26
CA ASN A 74 -21.96 -7.10 -8.39
C ASN A 74 -21.68 -7.36 -6.90
N PHE A 75 -20.46 -7.17 -6.45
CA PHE A 75 -20.17 -7.03 -5.03
C PHE A 75 -20.34 -5.55 -4.63
N SER A 76 -21.07 -5.30 -3.55
CA SER A 76 -21.29 -3.96 -3.01
C SER A 76 -20.21 -3.66 -1.97
N PRO A 77 -19.25 -2.76 -2.22
CA PRO A 77 -18.24 -2.39 -1.24
C PRO A 77 -18.88 -1.76 -0.01
N LEU A 78 -18.31 -2.06 1.15
CA LEU A 78 -18.72 -1.51 2.43
C LEU A 78 -17.59 -0.68 3.04
N SER A 79 -17.87 -0.02 4.19
CA SER A 79 -16.86 0.74 4.91
C SER A 79 -15.70 -0.18 5.32
N LYS A 80 -14.48 0.22 4.94
CA LYS A 80 -13.25 -0.45 5.37
C LYS A 80 -12.87 -0.15 6.82
N LYS A 81 -13.54 0.79 7.48
CA LYS A 81 -13.33 1.12 8.89
C LYS A 81 -14.41 0.49 9.75
N ILE A 82 -13.98 -0.33 10.70
CA ILE A 82 -14.88 -1.01 11.64
C ILE A 82 -14.50 -0.68 13.08
N PRO A 83 -15.47 -0.33 13.93
CA PRO A 83 -15.20 -0.09 15.35
C PRO A 83 -14.85 -1.41 16.05
N TYR A 84 -13.87 -1.34 16.92
CA TYR A 84 -13.37 -2.47 17.69
C TYR A 84 -13.08 -2.04 19.13
N TYR A 85 -13.59 -2.79 20.12
CA TYR A 85 -13.25 -2.55 21.52
C TYR A 85 -11.95 -3.28 21.86
N ASN A 86 -10.88 -2.51 22.03
CA ASN A 86 -9.58 -3.04 22.43
C ASN A 86 -9.60 -3.29 23.96
N LYS A 87 -9.64 -4.56 24.34
CA LYS A 87 -9.71 -5.00 25.74
C LYS A 87 -8.45 -4.62 26.53
N ASP A 88 -7.28 -4.65 25.91
CA ASP A 88 -6.00 -4.35 26.58
C ASP A 88 -5.85 -2.86 26.89
N LYS A 89 -6.45 -2.00 26.07
CA LYS A 89 -6.40 -0.54 26.20
C LYS A 89 -7.69 0.04 26.78
N GLU A 90 -8.69 -0.80 27.03
CA GLU A 90 -10.03 -0.43 27.56
C GLU A 90 -10.68 0.71 26.76
N LYS A 91 -10.51 0.74 25.43
CA LYS A 91 -11.04 1.81 24.59
C LYS A 91 -11.53 1.30 23.23
N MET A 92 -12.45 2.09 22.64
CA MET A 92 -12.84 1.91 21.25
C MET A 92 -11.71 2.37 20.32
N GLU A 93 -11.35 1.51 19.38
CA GLU A 93 -10.42 1.79 18.28
C GLU A 93 -11.13 1.56 16.95
N SER A 94 -10.55 2.00 15.86
CA SER A 94 -11.01 1.69 14.50
C SER A 94 -9.99 0.78 13.84
N LEU A 95 -10.43 -0.38 13.39
CA LEU A 95 -9.63 -1.26 12.55
C LEU A 95 -9.87 -0.92 11.08
N GLU A 96 -8.81 -0.94 10.29
CA GLU A 96 -8.86 -0.72 8.85
C GLU A 96 -8.75 -2.06 8.13
N LEU A 97 -9.73 -2.33 7.25
CA LEU A 97 -9.82 -3.54 6.45
C LEU A 97 -9.28 -3.27 5.06
N ASP A 98 -8.60 -4.24 4.46
CA ASP A 98 -8.11 -4.09 3.09
C ASP A 98 -9.31 -4.14 2.13
N GLN A 99 -10.21 -5.13 2.28
CA GLN A 99 -11.48 -5.20 1.54
C GLN A 99 -12.62 -5.69 2.42
N LEU A 100 -13.79 -5.08 2.25
CA LEU A 100 -15.06 -5.58 2.73
C LEU A 100 -16.13 -5.31 1.69
N ALA A 101 -16.83 -6.35 1.26
CA ALA A 101 -17.92 -6.24 0.30
C ALA A 101 -19.06 -7.17 0.67
N LYS A 102 -20.26 -6.86 0.15
CA LYS A 102 -21.44 -7.72 0.31
C LYS A 102 -21.93 -8.16 -1.07
N LYS A 103 -22.24 -9.45 -1.19
CA LYS A 103 -22.98 -10.00 -2.34
C LYS A 103 -24.06 -10.91 -1.83
N ASP A 104 -25.28 -10.69 -2.28
CA ASP A 104 -26.46 -11.34 -1.77
C ASP A 104 -26.58 -11.16 -0.23
N ASN A 105 -26.57 -12.25 0.53
CA ASN A 105 -26.63 -12.20 1.99
C ASN A 105 -25.28 -12.50 2.68
N THR A 106 -24.17 -12.54 1.92
CA THR A 106 -22.85 -12.90 2.43
C THR A 106 -21.92 -11.69 2.45
N TYR A 107 -21.17 -11.53 3.52
CA TYR A 107 -20.10 -10.54 3.66
C TYR A 107 -18.76 -11.19 3.29
N TYR A 108 -18.02 -10.55 2.40
CA TYR A 108 -16.72 -10.99 1.91
C TYR A 108 -15.63 -10.09 2.50
N PHE A 109 -14.81 -10.66 3.36
CA PHE A 109 -13.66 -10.01 3.96
C PHE A 109 -12.38 -10.53 3.33
N ILE A 110 -11.53 -9.65 2.81
CA ILE A 110 -10.26 -10.02 2.21
C ILE A 110 -9.16 -9.21 2.89
N GLU A 111 -8.25 -9.90 3.56
CA GLU A 111 -6.99 -9.34 4.04
C GLU A 111 -5.92 -9.64 3.00
N GLN A 112 -5.32 -8.60 2.44
CA GLN A 112 -4.45 -8.67 1.28
C GLN A 112 -3.00 -8.42 1.66
N LYS A 113 -2.08 -9.20 1.10
CA LYS A 113 -0.64 -9.02 1.22
C LYS A 113 0.02 -9.22 -0.14
N MET A 114 1.11 -8.50 -0.40
CA MET A 114 1.81 -8.66 -1.67
C MET A 114 2.52 -10.01 -1.77
N ARG A 115 3.26 -10.41 -0.72
CA ARG A 115 4.15 -11.58 -0.76
C ARG A 115 4.11 -12.34 0.55
N ASP A 116 4.34 -13.64 0.48
CA ASP A 116 4.52 -14.54 1.62
C ASP A 116 6.00 -14.97 1.75
N ASP A 117 6.86 -14.01 2.11
CA ASP A 117 8.30 -14.18 2.35
C ASP A 117 8.71 -13.65 3.73
N HIS A 118 7.82 -13.74 4.71
CA HIS A 118 7.97 -13.09 5.99
C HIS A 118 8.62 -13.97 7.06
N ASP A 119 9.38 -13.34 7.97
CA ASP A 119 9.92 -13.99 9.16
C ASP A 119 8.81 -14.42 10.15
N SER A 120 9.22 -15.24 11.13
CA SER A 120 8.31 -15.85 12.10
C SER A 120 7.56 -14.85 12.97
N THR A 121 8.11 -13.66 13.22
CA THR A 121 7.47 -12.63 14.04
C THR A 121 6.39 -11.91 13.24
N LYS A 122 6.71 -11.56 12.01
CA LYS A 122 5.78 -10.83 11.13
C LYS A 122 4.57 -11.68 10.77
N LYS A 123 4.76 -12.97 10.42
CA LYS A 123 3.63 -13.85 10.08
C LYS A 123 2.66 -14.07 11.24
N ARG A 124 3.14 -14.19 12.49
CA ARG A 124 2.26 -14.25 13.68
C ARG A 124 1.46 -12.97 13.83
N GLY A 125 2.12 -11.81 13.81
CA GLY A 125 1.43 -10.53 13.91
C GLY A 125 0.40 -10.29 12.81
N GLN A 126 0.57 -10.86 11.62
CA GLN A 126 -0.43 -10.79 10.55
C GLN A 126 -1.67 -11.64 10.88
N ILE A 127 -1.52 -12.84 11.41
CA ILE A 127 -2.63 -13.69 11.86
C ILE A 127 -3.37 -13.02 13.03
N ASP A 128 -2.66 -12.51 14.04
CA ASP A 128 -3.27 -11.82 15.18
C ASP A 128 -4.08 -10.60 14.73
N ASN A 129 -3.59 -9.88 13.71
CA ASN A 129 -4.31 -8.75 13.13
C ASN A 129 -5.56 -9.19 12.36
N PHE A 130 -5.46 -10.27 11.58
CA PHE A 130 -6.58 -10.86 10.86
C PHE A 130 -7.67 -11.34 11.81
N GLU A 131 -7.30 -12.03 12.88
CA GLU A 131 -8.23 -12.50 13.92
C GLU A 131 -9.00 -11.34 14.58
N ARG A 132 -8.30 -10.29 14.98
CA ARG A 132 -8.96 -9.08 15.56
C ARG A 132 -9.96 -8.44 14.60
N LYS A 133 -9.62 -8.37 13.30
CA LYS A 133 -10.52 -7.87 12.26
C LYS A 133 -11.74 -8.79 12.10
N LEU A 134 -11.52 -10.10 12.11
CA LEU A 134 -12.59 -11.10 12.04
C LEU A 134 -13.54 -11.01 13.23
N GLU A 135 -13.02 -10.92 14.47
CA GLU A 135 -13.85 -10.73 15.68
C GLU A 135 -14.73 -9.48 15.57
N ALA A 136 -14.15 -8.35 15.14
CA ALA A 136 -14.89 -7.11 14.97
C ALA A 136 -16.00 -7.25 13.90
N LEU A 137 -15.72 -7.95 12.80
CA LEU A 137 -16.68 -8.21 11.73
C LEU A 137 -17.82 -9.12 12.19
N ILE A 138 -17.53 -10.20 12.92
CA ILE A 138 -18.54 -11.10 13.46
C ILE A 138 -19.45 -10.35 14.47
N HIS A 139 -18.85 -9.52 15.31
CA HIS A 139 -19.62 -8.71 16.26
C HIS A 139 -20.56 -7.72 15.56
N HIS A 140 -20.13 -7.15 14.44
CA HIS A 140 -20.89 -6.11 13.74
C HIS A 140 -21.92 -6.66 12.73
N TYR A 141 -21.57 -7.73 11.98
CA TYR A 141 -22.36 -8.26 10.87
C TYR A 141 -22.94 -9.66 11.14
N GLY A 142 -22.56 -10.32 12.23
CA GLY A 142 -22.92 -11.71 12.51
C GLY A 142 -22.03 -12.70 11.78
N GLY A 143 -22.45 -13.98 11.78
CA GLY A 143 -21.61 -15.10 11.28
C GLY A 143 -21.69 -15.37 9.77
N ASN A 144 -22.45 -14.59 8.99
CA ASN A 144 -22.55 -14.83 7.54
C ASN A 144 -21.42 -14.14 6.76
N ILE A 145 -20.19 -14.46 7.16
CA ILE A 145 -18.94 -13.91 6.61
C ILE A 145 -18.18 -15.02 5.90
N GLN A 146 -17.54 -14.68 4.79
CA GLN A 146 -16.54 -15.49 4.11
C GLN A 146 -15.23 -14.70 4.11
N GLY A 147 -14.20 -15.22 4.76
CA GLY A 147 -12.93 -14.54 4.94
C GLY A 147 -11.82 -15.12 4.07
N TYR A 148 -11.00 -14.25 3.51
CA TYR A 148 -9.86 -14.61 2.69
C TYR A 148 -8.59 -13.95 3.23
N PHE A 149 -7.56 -14.75 3.46
CA PHE A 149 -6.20 -14.26 3.62
C PHE A 149 -5.49 -14.45 2.28
N TYR A 150 -5.17 -13.34 1.62
CA TYR A 150 -4.79 -13.34 0.22
C TYR A 150 -3.39 -12.81 0.00
N PHE A 151 -2.55 -13.60 -0.68
CA PHE A 151 -1.26 -13.20 -1.20
C PHE A 151 -1.34 -13.02 -2.72
N ILE A 152 -0.96 -11.83 -3.19
CA ILE A 152 -1.06 -11.48 -4.62
C ILE A 152 -0.03 -12.24 -5.44
N ASP A 153 1.23 -12.27 -4.98
CA ASP A 153 2.31 -12.97 -5.66
C ASP A 153 2.30 -14.47 -5.30
N GLU A 154 1.82 -15.29 -6.22
CA GLU A 154 1.75 -16.74 -6.06
C GLU A 154 3.10 -17.45 -6.12
N SER A 155 4.16 -16.78 -6.59
CA SER A 155 5.51 -17.34 -6.67
C SER A 155 6.22 -17.41 -5.31
N LEU A 156 5.74 -16.64 -4.32
CA LEU A 156 6.28 -16.58 -2.97
C LEU A 156 5.27 -17.12 -1.97
N ASN A 157 5.48 -18.35 -1.49
CA ASN A 157 4.56 -19.08 -0.63
C ASN A 157 5.29 -19.82 0.54
N GLU A 158 6.34 -19.20 1.07
CA GLU A 158 7.22 -19.82 2.07
C GLU A 158 6.52 -20.24 3.35
N ASN A 159 5.45 -19.56 3.75
CA ASN A 159 4.73 -19.80 4.99
C ASN A 159 3.33 -20.41 4.77
N GLN A 160 3.05 -20.97 3.59
CA GLN A 160 1.73 -21.49 3.22
C GLN A 160 1.15 -22.46 4.26
N ASN A 161 1.95 -23.43 4.72
CA ASN A 161 1.49 -24.41 5.70
C ASN A 161 1.09 -23.75 7.03
N TYR A 162 1.89 -22.79 7.50
CA TYR A 162 1.60 -22.03 8.70
C TYR A 162 0.27 -21.28 8.61
N TYR A 163 0.07 -20.48 7.55
CA TYR A 163 -1.17 -19.74 7.36
C TYR A 163 -2.39 -20.64 7.20
N LYS A 164 -2.24 -21.76 6.50
CA LYS A 164 -3.30 -22.75 6.32
C LYS A 164 -3.74 -23.37 7.65
N GLU A 165 -2.79 -23.74 8.50
CA GLU A 165 -3.08 -24.30 9.82
C GLU A 165 -3.75 -23.28 10.74
N GLU A 166 -3.24 -22.04 10.80
CA GLU A 166 -3.82 -20.99 11.65
C GLU A 166 -5.22 -20.59 11.17
N LEU A 167 -5.43 -20.38 9.88
CA LEU A 167 -6.75 -20.07 9.35
C LEU A 167 -7.76 -21.20 9.58
N GLN A 168 -7.33 -22.47 9.52
CA GLN A 168 -8.18 -23.61 9.86
C GLN A 168 -8.62 -23.58 11.33
N LYS A 169 -7.70 -23.26 12.27
CA LYS A 169 -8.02 -23.10 13.69
C LYS A 169 -9.04 -21.96 13.90
N LEU A 170 -8.82 -20.81 13.29
CA LEU A 170 -9.73 -19.67 13.36
C LEU A 170 -11.10 -20.00 12.75
N SER A 171 -11.12 -20.66 11.60
CA SER A 171 -12.37 -21.06 10.92
C SER A 171 -13.23 -21.97 11.83
N VAL A 172 -12.61 -22.95 12.46
CA VAL A 172 -13.31 -23.86 13.43
C VAL A 172 -13.73 -23.08 14.68
N GLY A 173 -12.84 -22.24 15.23
CA GLY A 173 -13.09 -21.50 16.47
C GLY A 173 -14.24 -20.51 16.37
N TYR A 174 -14.34 -19.81 15.24
CA TYR A 174 -15.37 -18.79 15.00
C TYR A 174 -16.58 -19.30 14.23
N GLY A 175 -16.54 -20.52 13.67
CA GLY A 175 -17.61 -21.07 12.83
C GLY A 175 -17.82 -20.31 11.52
N VAL A 176 -16.77 -19.71 10.98
CA VAL A 176 -16.78 -18.88 9.76
C VAL A 176 -15.84 -19.49 8.72
N PRO A 177 -16.29 -19.66 7.44
CA PRO A 177 -15.42 -20.16 6.39
C PRO A 177 -14.28 -19.18 6.12
N LEU A 178 -13.05 -19.65 6.27
CA LEU A 178 -11.83 -18.91 6.00
C LEU A 178 -10.97 -19.66 4.98
N SER A 179 -10.39 -18.95 4.03
CA SER A 179 -9.54 -19.52 2.98
C SER A 179 -8.24 -18.76 2.85
N LEU A 180 -7.14 -19.49 2.69
CA LEU A 180 -5.87 -18.97 2.22
C LEU A 180 -5.90 -18.99 0.69
N CYS A 181 -5.51 -17.89 0.05
CA CYS A 181 -5.49 -17.78 -1.41
C CYS A 181 -4.17 -17.17 -1.89
N TYR A 182 -3.65 -17.67 -3.00
CA TYR A 182 -2.52 -17.11 -3.73
C TYR A 182 -2.91 -16.81 -5.17
N GLY A 183 -2.46 -15.65 -5.68
CA GLY A 183 -2.65 -15.25 -7.07
C GLY A 183 -4.09 -15.42 -7.55
N LYS A 184 -4.30 -16.30 -8.52
CA LYS A 184 -5.60 -16.57 -9.14
C LYS A 184 -6.66 -17.17 -8.21
N GLU A 185 -6.25 -17.87 -7.13
CA GLU A 185 -7.16 -18.62 -6.26
C GLU A 185 -8.25 -17.76 -5.63
N LEU A 186 -7.95 -16.48 -5.31
CA LEU A 186 -8.97 -15.55 -4.83
C LEU A 186 -10.08 -15.36 -5.89
N PHE A 187 -9.69 -15.13 -7.13
CA PHE A 187 -10.63 -14.85 -8.22
C PHE A 187 -11.42 -16.10 -8.63
N GLU A 188 -10.81 -17.29 -8.51
CA GLU A 188 -11.52 -18.59 -8.66
C GLU A 188 -12.60 -18.74 -7.58
N ASN A 189 -12.26 -18.50 -6.31
CA ASN A 189 -13.19 -18.58 -5.17
C ASN A 189 -14.33 -17.56 -5.25
N LEU A 190 -14.10 -16.42 -5.86
CA LEU A 190 -15.11 -15.38 -6.08
C LEU A 190 -15.92 -15.58 -7.38
N ASN A 191 -15.60 -16.62 -8.18
CA ASN A 191 -16.18 -16.91 -9.50
C ASN A 191 -15.99 -15.78 -10.52
N ILE A 192 -14.82 -15.17 -10.54
CA ILE A 192 -14.42 -14.08 -11.45
C ILE A 192 -12.99 -14.28 -11.98
N LEU A 193 -12.60 -15.50 -12.28
CA LEU A 193 -11.23 -15.89 -12.68
C LEU A 193 -10.70 -15.08 -13.88
N GLN A 194 -11.56 -14.71 -14.82
CA GLN A 194 -11.19 -13.90 -16.00
C GLN A 194 -10.52 -12.57 -15.61
N VAL A 195 -10.82 -12.04 -14.43
CA VAL A 195 -10.20 -10.81 -13.93
C VAL A 195 -8.70 -11.00 -13.72
N TRP A 196 -8.27 -12.16 -13.23
CA TRP A 196 -6.86 -12.44 -12.99
C TRP A 196 -6.04 -12.44 -14.28
N ASP A 197 -6.56 -13.04 -15.34
CA ASP A 197 -5.90 -13.04 -16.64
C ASP A 197 -5.77 -11.62 -17.22
N GLU A 198 -6.81 -10.80 -17.08
CA GLU A 198 -6.77 -9.38 -17.44
C GLU A 198 -5.70 -8.64 -16.64
N VAL A 199 -5.64 -8.86 -15.31
CA VAL A 199 -4.66 -8.23 -14.42
C VAL A 199 -3.22 -8.58 -14.83
N LEU A 200 -2.94 -9.85 -15.10
CA LEU A 200 -1.59 -10.28 -15.53
C LEU A 200 -1.19 -9.63 -16.86
N ASN A 201 -2.10 -9.57 -17.83
CA ASN A 201 -1.84 -8.92 -19.11
C ASN A 201 -1.60 -7.41 -18.95
N HIS A 202 -2.37 -6.74 -18.08
CA HIS A 202 -2.19 -5.32 -17.80
C HIS A 202 -0.89 -5.03 -17.07
N LEU A 203 -0.52 -5.86 -16.09
CA LEU A 203 0.75 -5.76 -15.38
C LEU A 203 1.95 -5.94 -16.31
N ALA A 204 1.91 -6.93 -17.21
CA ALA A 204 2.98 -7.15 -18.18
C ALA A 204 3.17 -5.91 -19.06
N ARG A 205 2.08 -5.36 -19.59
CA ARG A 205 2.11 -4.14 -20.38
C ARG A 205 2.57 -2.91 -19.61
N TRP A 206 2.09 -2.75 -18.36
CA TRP A 206 2.48 -1.62 -17.51
C TRP A 206 3.97 -1.67 -17.16
N ARG A 207 4.50 -2.88 -16.88
CA ARG A 207 5.91 -3.09 -16.57
C ARG A 207 6.84 -2.61 -17.71
N GLU A 208 6.44 -2.74 -18.96
CA GLU A 208 7.22 -2.24 -20.11
C GLU A 208 7.33 -0.69 -20.12
N THR A 209 6.44 0.00 -19.43
CA THR A 209 6.46 1.48 -19.32
C THR A 209 7.32 2.00 -18.18
N LEU A 210 7.78 1.12 -17.28
CA LEU A 210 8.54 1.52 -16.10
C LEU A 210 9.99 1.89 -16.47
N PRO A 211 10.53 2.97 -15.90
CA PRO A 211 11.95 3.28 -16.06
C PRO A 211 12.81 2.31 -15.25
N ASP A 212 14.05 2.05 -15.72
CA ASP A 212 15.03 1.22 -14.99
C ASP A 212 15.28 1.73 -13.57
N LEU A 213 15.30 3.05 -13.39
CA LEU A 213 15.42 3.71 -12.09
C LEU A 213 14.49 4.92 -12.03
N PRO A 214 13.80 5.13 -10.91
CA PRO A 214 13.02 6.35 -10.72
C PRO A 214 13.93 7.58 -10.69
N SER A 215 13.50 8.65 -11.35
CA SER A 215 14.25 9.89 -11.37
C SER A 215 14.09 10.67 -10.07
N LEU A 216 15.22 11.12 -9.50
CA LEU A 216 15.26 12.14 -8.45
C LEU A 216 15.32 13.57 -9.03
N ASN A 217 15.23 13.71 -10.34
CA ASN A 217 15.27 15.02 -11.00
C ASN A 217 13.89 15.66 -11.02
N PHE A 218 13.68 16.63 -10.15
CA PHE A 218 12.42 17.38 -10.08
C PHE A 218 12.21 18.31 -11.29
N ASP A 219 13.22 18.53 -12.14
CA ASP A 219 13.09 19.33 -13.36
C ASP A 219 12.71 18.50 -14.59
N GLU A 220 12.62 17.19 -14.47
CA GLU A 220 12.21 16.31 -15.57
C GLU A 220 10.75 16.58 -15.98
N ASN A 221 9.87 16.80 -15.01
CA ASN A 221 8.53 17.33 -15.22
C ASN A 221 8.29 18.56 -14.34
N PRO A 222 8.66 19.78 -14.81
CA PRO A 222 8.61 20.98 -13.98
C PRO A 222 7.21 21.38 -13.51
N SER A 223 6.19 21.06 -14.30
CA SER A 223 4.80 21.41 -13.96
C SER A 223 4.27 20.55 -12.82
N GLU A 224 4.50 19.25 -12.89
CA GLU A 224 4.13 18.30 -11.86
C GLU A 224 4.89 18.58 -10.56
N SER A 225 6.21 18.71 -10.66
CA SER A 225 7.07 19.02 -9.51
C SER A 225 6.72 20.35 -8.84
N PHE A 226 6.32 21.36 -9.64
CA PHE A 226 5.84 22.63 -9.09
C PHE A 226 4.56 22.43 -8.29
N GLN A 227 3.61 21.64 -8.78
CA GLN A 227 2.37 21.39 -8.08
C GLN A 227 2.61 20.58 -6.79
N GLU A 228 3.41 19.49 -6.86
CA GLU A 228 3.77 18.70 -5.69
C GLU A 228 4.45 19.54 -4.59
N ILE A 229 5.37 20.44 -4.96
CA ILE A 229 6.05 21.33 -4.01
C ILE A 229 5.09 22.37 -3.43
N LYS A 230 4.18 22.90 -4.25
CA LYS A 230 3.17 23.89 -3.82
C LYS A 230 2.19 23.28 -2.81
N ASP A 231 1.86 22.01 -2.96
CA ASP A 231 0.92 21.28 -2.09
C ASP A 231 1.55 20.85 -0.77
N LEU A 232 2.87 21.03 -0.60
CA LEU A 232 3.54 20.79 0.68
C LEU A 232 3.03 21.73 1.77
N VAL A 233 2.91 21.21 2.99
CA VAL A 233 2.61 22.04 4.16
C VAL A 233 3.67 23.15 4.30
N PRO A 234 3.29 24.41 4.54
CA PRO A 234 4.23 25.54 4.59
C PRO A 234 5.41 25.35 5.54
N SER A 235 5.23 24.65 6.65
CA SER A 235 6.31 24.32 7.59
C SER A 235 7.35 23.39 7.00
N VAL A 236 6.93 22.39 6.21
CA VAL A 236 7.82 21.47 5.49
C VAL A 236 8.59 22.24 4.42
N TYR A 237 7.90 23.06 3.63
CA TYR A 237 8.54 23.87 2.60
C TYR A 237 9.60 24.81 3.17
N ARG A 238 9.32 25.48 4.32
CA ARG A 238 10.30 26.35 5.00
C ARG A 238 11.55 25.57 5.45
N LYS A 239 11.38 24.39 6.05
CA LYS A 239 12.51 23.51 6.40
C LYS A 239 13.35 23.12 5.18
N LEU A 240 12.72 22.89 4.03
CA LEU A 240 13.40 22.58 2.76
C LEU A 240 14.21 23.77 2.21
N LEU A 241 13.88 24.99 2.59
CA LEU A 241 14.60 26.20 2.21
C LEU A 241 15.67 26.61 3.25
N ASP A 242 15.60 26.08 4.45
CA ASP A 242 16.51 26.46 5.53
C ASP A 242 17.95 26.09 5.18
N ASN A 243 18.87 26.97 5.53
CA ASN A 243 20.29 26.85 5.20
C ASN A 243 21.07 26.05 6.27
N ASP A 244 20.39 25.29 7.13
CA ASP A 244 21.06 24.42 8.07
C ASP A 244 21.90 23.38 7.34
N GLY A 245 23.19 23.27 7.64
CA GLY A 245 24.19 22.51 6.90
C GLY A 245 23.83 21.03 6.67
N ASN A 246 23.06 20.44 7.58
CA ASN A 246 22.56 19.07 7.47
C ASN A 246 21.52 18.93 6.36
N PHE A 247 20.68 19.93 6.20
CA PHE A 247 19.64 19.93 5.18
C PHE A 247 20.21 20.18 3.77
N GLN A 248 21.16 21.11 3.65
CA GLN A 248 21.86 21.41 2.40
C GLN A 248 22.52 20.17 1.81
N SER A 249 23.05 19.28 2.64
CA SER A 249 23.69 18.04 2.19
C SER A 249 22.70 17.04 1.58
N CYS A 250 21.44 16.98 2.05
CA CYS A 250 20.38 16.19 1.42
C CYS A 250 19.88 16.85 0.14
N VAL A 251 19.65 18.16 0.15
CA VAL A 251 19.07 18.92 -0.97
C VAL A 251 20.06 19.11 -2.13
N ASN A 252 21.37 19.05 -1.88
CA ASN A 252 22.37 19.06 -2.96
C ASN A 252 22.27 17.83 -3.89
N PHE A 253 21.60 16.77 -3.48
CA PHE A 253 21.30 15.58 -4.31
C PHE A 253 19.94 15.67 -5.03
N ILE A 254 19.06 16.57 -4.57
CA ILE A 254 17.88 16.99 -5.30
C ILE A 254 18.30 18.26 -6.02
N PRO A 255 18.34 18.29 -7.35
CA PRO A 255 18.71 19.51 -8.05
C PRO A 255 17.85 20.67 -7.55
N ARG A 256 18.48 21.80 -7.14
CA ARG A 256 17.77 23.03 -6.81
C ARG A 256 17.15 23.59 -8.09
N THR A 257 16.01 23.10 -8.37
CA THR A 257 15.35 23.16 -9.64
C THR A 257 14.74 24.53 -9.85
N LYS A 258 14.51 24.88 -11.09
CA LYS A 258 13.70 26.05 -11.47
C LYS A 258 12.33 26.04 -10.77
N SER A 259 11.80 24.84 -10.48
CA SER A 259 10.55 24.62 -9.77
C SER A 259 10.60 25.12 -8.32
N PHE A 260 11.66 24.78 -7.55
CA PHE A 260 11.84 25.32 -6.19
C PHE A 260 11.95 26.84 -6.15
N LYS A 261 12.71 27.43 -7.09
CA LYS A 261 12.83 28.90 -7.21
C LYS A 261 11.51 29.58 -7.62
N LYS A 262 10.64 28.88 -8.33
CA LYS A 262 9.36 29.41 -8.78
C LYS A 262 8.33 29.40 -7.64
N VAL A 263 8.35 28.37 -6.80
CA VAL A 263 7.47 28.29 -5.61
C VAL A 263 7.87 29.30 -4.55
N SER A 264 9.19 29.57 -4.35
CA SER A 264 9.67 30.64 -3.43
C SER A 264 9.17 32.05 -3.75
N ARG A 265 8.57 32.27 -4.90
CA ARG A 265 7.94 33.56 -5.28
C ARG A 265 6.44 33.59 -5.00
N VAL A 266 5.85 32.47 -4.57
CA VAL A 266 4.41 32.32 -4.31
C VAL A 266 4.12 32.32 -2.80
N PHE A 267 5.11 31.99 -1.97
CA PHE A 267 5.11 32.08 -0.51
C PHE A 267 6.05 33.17 -0.03
#